data_b763da7c6006f78823af8ae7fbd3424f
#
_entry.id   b763da7c6006f78823af8ae7fbd3424f
#
_cell.length_a   1.000
_cell.length_b   1.000
_cell.length_c   1.000
_cell.angle_alpha   90.00
_cell.angle_beta   90.00
_cell.angle_gamma   90.00
#
_symmetry.space_group_name_H-M   'P 1'
#
loop_
_entity.id
_entity.type
_entity.pdbx_description
1 polymer ?
#
loop_
_entity_poly.entity_id
_entity_poly.type
_entity_poly.pdbx_seq_one_letter_code
_entity_poly.pdbx_strand_id
1 'polypeptide(L)'
;YNDPRFGDTKALLLFETPQDVLSVIEKGEVDTVIIAGMGGQLISEILSADTEKARECNLVLQPMNAQYELRKYLISNGFSITDEDIAIEGFKVYNIMNVINKPQKEFDNDIEYHLPKYLVNHKYYKNLYDKKHREFFKVITGLENSKDVDEDKLNKYKYWLKELNKYES
;
A
#
# COMPACT_ATOMS: atom_id res chain seq x y z
N TYR A 1 -24.92 -1.40 -0.37
CA TYR A 1 -24.83 -1.22 -1.84
C TYR A 1 -24.90 -2.61 -2.46
N ASN A 2 -26.06 -2.98 -2.99
CA ASN A 2 -26.25 -4.26 -3.70
C ASN A 2 -25.95 -4.05 -5.18
N ASP A 3 -24.70 -4.13 -5.58
CA ASP A 3 -24.30 -4.23 -6.97
C ASP A 3 -24.20 -5.74 -7.33
N PRO A 4 -24.98 -6.24 -8.31
CA PRO A 4 -24.98 -7.66 -8.67
C PRO A 4 -23.59 -8.19 -9.13
N ARG A 5 -22.66 -7.31 -9.44
CA ARG A 5 -21.26 -7.67 -9.76
C ARG A 5 -20.47 -8.17 -8.55
N PHE A 6 -20.89 -7.83 -7.35
CA PHE A 6 -20.22 -8.18 -6.09
C PHE A 6 -20.94 -9.27 -5.28
N GLY A 7 -22.04 -9.83 -5.82
CA GLY A 7 -22.85 -10.84 -5.15
C GLY A 7 -23.45 -10.30 -3.85
N ASP A 8 -23.42 -11.13 -2.79
CA ASP A 8 -23.94 -10.77 -1.47
C ASP A 8 -22.92 -10.04 -0.57
N THR A 9 -21.82 -9.51 -1.13
CA THR A 9 -20.78 -8.79 -0.39
C THR A 9 -21.31 -7.55 0.29
N LYS A 10 -21.17 -7.49 1.59
CA LYS A 10 -21.50 -6.32 2.41
C LYS A 10 -20.26 -5.46 2.57
N ALA A 11 -20.09 -4.45 1.72
CA ALA A 11 -18.92 -3.60 1.70
C ALA A 11 -19.15 -2.26 2.39
N LEU A 12 -18.18 -1.84 3.22
CA LEU A 12 -18.05 -0.49 3.74
C LEU A 12 -16.98 0.25 2.95
N LEU A 13 -17.32 1.43 2.44
CA LEU A 13 -16.41 2.29 1.69
C LEU A 13 -16.07 3.53 2.51
N LEU A 14 -14.78 3.74 2.76
CA LEU A 14 -14.26 4.83 3.60
C LEU A 14 -13.48 5.83 2.75
N PHE A 15 -13.93 7.10 2.81
CA PHE A 15 -13.23 8.26 2.28
C PHE A 15 -13.24 9.34 3.37
N GLU A 16 -12.07 9.89 3.72
CA GLU A 16 -11.96 10.99 4.69
C GLU A 16 -12.70 10.71 6.02
N THR A 17 -12.31 9.65 6.71
CA THR A 17 -13.02 9.22 7.93
C THR A 17 -12.19 9.43 9.19
N PRO A 18 -12.83 9.55 10.37
CA PRO A 18 -12.16 9.48 11.68
C PRO A 18 -11.40 8.17 11.84
N GLN A 19 -10.32 8.20 12.63
CA GLN A 19 -9.47 7.01 12.90
C GLN A 19 -10.23 5.86 13.59
N ASP A 20 -11.32 6.15 14.28
CA ASP A 20 -12.12 5.19 15.05
C ASP A 20 -13.33 4.62 14.27
N VAL A 21 -13.39 4.85 12.96
CA VAL A 21 -14.54 4.45 12.13
C VAL A 21 -14.83 2.95 12.16
N LEU A 22 -13.82 2.10 12.34
CA LEU A 22 -14.03 0.65 12.41
C LEU A 22 -14.77 0.23 13.68
N SER A 23 -14.64 0.97 14.77
CA SER A 23 -15.24 0.64 16.05
C SER A 23 -16.78 0.72 16.05
N VAL A 24 -17.38 1.49 15.13
CA VAL A 24 -18.84 1.63 15.01
C VAL A 24 -19.49 0.54 14.17
N ILE A 25 -18.70 -0.32 13.50
CA ILE A 25 -19.23 -1.44 12.71
C ILE A 25 -19.66 -2.57 13.66
N GLU A 26 -20.89 -3.05 13.56
CA GLU A 26 -21.34 -4.22 14.31
C GLU A 26 -20.72 -5.53 13.73
N LYS A 27 -20.58 -6.53 14.59
CA LYS A 27 -20.02 -7.83 14.18
C LYS A 27 -20.88 -8.48 13.09
N GLY A 28 -20.25 -8.78 11.93
CA GLY A 28 -20.95 -9.39 10.79
C GLY A 28 -21.83 -8.42 9.99
N GLU A 29 -21.80 -7.12 10.30
CA GLU A 29 -22.50 -6.09 9.53
C GLU A 29 -21.88 -5.94 8.13
N VAL A 30 -20.52 -6.01 8.04
CA VAL A 30 -19.79 -5.99 6.79
C VAL A 30 -18.79 -7.16 6.73
N ASP A 31 -18.48 -7.63 5.54
CA ASP A 31 -17.45 -8.63 5.27
C ASP A 31 -16.23 -8.05 4.53
N THR A 32 -16.37 -6.87 4.00
CA THR A 32 -15.31 -6.18 3.24
C THR A 32 -15.27 -4.70 3.59
N VAL A 33 -14.08 -4.20 3.92
CA VAL A 33 -13.80 -2.77 4.16
C VAL A 33 -12.91 -2.25 3.04
N ILE A 34 -13.37 -1.19 2.36
CA ILE A 34 -12.61 -0.53 1.30
C ILE A 34 -12.14 0.83 1.82
N ILE A 35 -10.82 1.03 1.89
CA ILE A 35 -10.21 2.31 2.31
C ILE A 35 -9.41 2.86 1.13
N ALA A 36 -9.89 3.95 0.53
CA ALA A 36 -9.31 4.54 -0.66
C ALA A 36 -9.10 6.05 -0.55
N GLY A 37 -8.14 6.58 -1.31
CA GLY A 37 -7.87 8.02 -1.37
C GLY A 37 -7.10 8.60 -0.17
N MET A 38 -6.63 7.75 0.74
CA MET A 38 -5.91 8.15 1.96
C MET A 38 -4.42 7.84 1.88
N GLY A 39 -3.60 8.49 2.73
CA GLY A 39 -2.20 8.11 2.90
C GLY A 39 -2.05 6.75 3.58
N GLY A 40 -1.03 5.97 3.19
CA GLY A 40 -0.80 4.64 3.78
C GLY A 40 -0.59 4.67 5.29
N GLN A 41 0.00 5.75 5.83
CA GLN A 41 0.14 5.93 7.26
C GLN A 41 -1.23 6.07 7.96
N LEU A 42 -2.12 6.91 7.43
CA LEU A 42 -3.47 7.06 7.97
C LEU A 42 -4.28 5.76 7.88
N ILE A 43 -4.13 5.01 6.78
CA ILE A 43 -4.74 3.67 6.65
C ILE A 43 -4.22 2.76 7.78
N SER A 44 -2.92 2.74 8.04
CA SER A 44 -2.34 1.96 9.13
C SER A 44 -2.87 2.37 10.51
N GLU A 45 -3.07 3.67 10.74
CA GLU A 45 -3.65 4.20 11.98
C GLU A 45 -5.11 3.76 12.16
N ILE A 46 -5.93 3.82 11.11
CA ILE A 46 -7.32 3.32 11.12
C ILE A 46 -7.37 1.83 11.46
N LEU A 47 -6.52 1.01 10.81
CA LEU A 47 -6.48 -0.42 11.08
C LEU A 47 -5.94 -0.75 12.49
N SER A 48 -5.05 0.09 13.02
CA SER A 48 -4.50 -0.05 14.39
C SER A 48 -5.50 0.32 15.47
N ALA A 49 -6.40 1.27 15.20
CA ALA A 49 -7.39 1.74 16.16
C ALA A 49 -8.38 0.62 16.57
N ASP A 50 -8.70 -0.30 15.65
CA ASP A 50 -9.47 -1.50 15.95
C ASP A 50 -8.98 -2.69 15.10
N THR A 51 -7.84 -3.25 15.52
CA THR A 51 -7.20 -4.37 14.80
C THR A 51 -8.07 -5.63 14.80
N GLU A 52 -8.82 -5.89 15.85
CA GLU A 52 -9.71 -7.06 15.93
C GLU A 52 -10.82 -6.96 14.87
N LYS A 53 -11.42 -5.79 14.74
CA LYS A 53 -12.44 -5.54 13.72
C LYS A 53 -11.87 -5.62 12.30
N ALA A 54 -10.68 -5.02 12.09
CA ALA A 54 -9.98 -5.11 10.80
C ALA A 54 -9.70 -6.57 10.39
N ARG A 55 -9.44 -7.45 11.36
CA ARG A 55 -9.21 -8.88 11.13
C ARG A 55 -10.46 -9.69 10.79
N GLU A 56 -11.63 -9.21 11.14
CA GLU A 56 -12.90 -9.86 10.81
C GLU A 56 -13.31 -9.64 9.33
N CYS A 57 -12.68 -8.70 8.63
CA CYS A 57 -13.05 -8.27 7.28
C CYS A 57 -11.96 -8.58 6.25
N ASN A 58 -12.36 -8.72 5.00
CA ASN A 58 -11.47 -8.53 3.87
C ASN A 58 -11.20 -7.03 3.68
N LEU A 59 -9.97 -6.65 3.37
CA LEU A 59 -9.61 -5.24 3.18
C LEU A 59 -9.23 -5.00 1.72
N VAL A 60 -9.75 -3.92 1.13
CA VAL A 60 -9.32 -3.41 -0.17
C VAL A 60 -8.76 -2.01 0.08
N LEU A 61 -7.44 -1.87 -0.06
CA LEU A 61 -6.72 -0.66 0.33
C LEU A 61 -6.13 0.04 -0.90
N GLN A 62 -6.42 1.35 -1.05
CA GLN A 62 -5.82 2.16 -2.10
C GLN A 62 -5.08 3.35 -1.46
N PRO A 63 -3.79 3.17 -1.09
CA PRO A 63 -2.97 4.24 -0.54
C PRO A 63 -2.51 5.23 -1.61
N MET A 64 -2.69 6.54 -1.35
CA MET A 64 -2.19 7.60 -2.24
C MET A 64 -0.67 7.77 -2.16
N ASN A 65 -0.08 7.48 -1.00
CA ASN A 65 1.35 7.52 -0.71
C ASN A 65 1.70 6.50 0.38
N ALA A 66 2.95 6.45 0.84
CA ALA A 66 3.41 5.59 1.93
C ALA A 66 3.06 4.09 1.74
N GLN A 67 3.09 3.59 0.48
CA GLN A 67 2.78 2.18 0.17
C GLN A 67 3.79 1.21 0.83
N TYR A 68 5.05 1.63 0.95
CA TYR A 68 6.10 0.87 1.61
C TYR A 68 5.79 0.66 3.09
N GLU A 69 5.45 1.72 3.80
CA GLU A 69 5.12 1.71 5.21
C GLU A 69 3.85 0.89 5.47
N LEU A 70 2.84 1.04 4.61
CA LEU A 70 1.61 0.29 4.71
C LEU A 70 1.83 -1.21 4.53
N ARG A 71 2.61 -1.65 3.51
CA ARG A 71 2.93 -3.08 3.33
C ARG A 71 3.70 -3.64 4.52
N LYS A 72 4.67 -2.89 5.05
CA LYS A 72 5.37 -3.30 6.28
C LYS A 72 4.41 -3.45 7.45
N TYR A 73 3.57 -2.46 7.69
CA TYR A 73 2.57 -2.51 8.74
C TYR A 73 1.68 -3.76 8.63
N LEU A 74 1.11 -4.00 7.46
CA LEU A 74 0.21 -5.13 7.22
C LEU A 74 0.88 -6.47 7.54
N ILE A 75 2.05 -6.73 6.97
CA ILE A 75 2.78 -7.99 7.15
C ILE A 75 3.21 -8.18 8.60
N SER A 76 3.74 -7.12 9.24
CA SER A 76 4.18 -7.18 10.65
C SER A 76 3.02 -7.36 11.64
N ASN A 77 1.79 -7.00 11.25
CA ASN A 77 0.59 -7.17 12.06
C ASN A 77 -0.25 -8.40 11.69
N GLY A 78 0.32 -9.36 10.95
CA GLY A 78 -0.30 -10.65 10.67
C GLY A 78 -1.35 -10.63 9.55
N PHE A 79 -1.34 -9.60 8.72
CA PHE A 79 -2.13 -9.57 7.49
C PHE A 79 -1.34 -10.13 6.30
N SER A 80 -2.04 -10.63 5.30
CA SER A 80 -1.51 -11.08 4.03
C SER A 80 -2.06 -10.22 2.89
N ILE A 81 -1.16 -9.72 2.04
CA ILE A 81 -1.53 -9.09 0.78
C ILE A 81 -1.68 -10.23 -0.23
N THR A 82 -2.92 -10.58 -0.56
CA THR A 82 -3.23 -11.74 -1.42
C THR A 82 -3.14 -11.44 -2.88
N ASP A 83 -3.38 -10.19 -3.25
CA ASP A 83 -3.33 -9.71 -4.62
C ASP A 83 -3.14 -8.19 -4.63
N GLU A 84 -2.55 -7.67 -5.70
CA GLU A 84 -2.47 -6.23 -5.95
C GLU A 84 -2.78 -5.93 -7.41
N ASP A 85 -3.44 -4.80 -7.64
CA ASP A 85 -3.70 -4.26 -8.96
C ASP A 85 -3.11 -2.85 -9.12
N ILE A 86 -2.89 -2.44 -10.36
CA ILE A 86 -2.42 -1.10 -10.71
C ILE A 86 -3.47 -0.44 -11.59
N ALA A 87 -4.01 0.67 -11.12
CA ALA A 87 -4.91 1.51 -11.90
C ALA A 87 -4.22 2.80 -12.36
N ILE A 88 -4.65 3.30 -13.53
CA ILE A 88 -4.13 4.55 -14.10
C ILE A 88 -5.30 5.50 -14.39
N GLU A 89 -5.15 6.74 -13.96
CA GLU A 89 -6.03 7.85 -14.29
C GLU A 89 -5.18 9.05 -14.77
N GLY A 90 -5.20 9.32 -16.06
CA GLY A 90 -4.31 10.32 -16.66
C GLY A 90 -2.84 9.98 -16.42
N PHE A 91 -2.14 10.82 -15.65
CA PHE A 91 -0.74 10.60 -15.27
C PHE A 91 -0.56 9.97 -13.87
N LYS A 92 -1.66 9.75 -13.17
CA LYS A 92 -1.64 9.16 -11.82
C LYS A 92 -1.63 7.64 -11.91
N VAL A 93 -0.81 7.03 -11.06
CA VAL A 93 -0.67 5.56 -10.91
C VAL A 93 -1.04 5.20 -9.48
N TYR A 94 -2.00 4.31 -9.33
CA TYR A 94 -2.54 3.86 -8.05
C TYR A 94 -2.23 2.38 -7.83
N ASN A 95 -1.87 2.02 -6.59
CA ASN A 95 -1.84 0.64 -6.14
C ASN A 95 -3.14 0.31 -5.42
N ILE A 96 -3.69 -0.86 -5.68
CA ILE A 96 -4.86 -1.42 -4.98
C ILE A 96 -4.42 -2.74 -4.39
N MET A 97 -4.59 -2.91 -3.07
CA MET A 97 -4.14 -4.09 -2.33
C MET A 97 -5.35 -4.84 -1.78
N ASN A 98 -5.46 -6.12 -2.09
CA ASN A 98 -6.41 -7.03 -1.46
C ASN A 98 -5.72 -7.70 -0.27
N VAL A 99 -6.32 -7.57 0.92
CA VAL A 99 -5.69 -7.96 2.18
C VAL A 99 -6.64 -8.79 3.01
N ILE A 100 -6.12 -9.85 3.63
CA ILE A 100 -6.86 -10.72 4.54
C ILE A 100 -6.11 -10.93 5.86
N ASN A 101 -6.84 -11.33 6.89
CA ASN A 101 -6.29 -11.73 8.18
C ASN A 101 -5.64 -13.13 8.07
N LYS A 102 -4.40 -13.16 7.63
CA LYS A 102 -3.58 -14.38 7.57
C LYS A 102 -2.10 -13.98 7.61
N PRO A 103 -1.27 -14.61 8.45
CA PRO A 103 0.17 -14.32 8.45
C PRO A 103 0.81 -14.56 7.08
N GLN A 104 1.66 -13.64 6.65
CA GLN A 104 2.47 -13.73 5.45
C GLN A 104 3.95 -13.62 5.84
N LYS A 105 4.81 -14.36 5.14
CA LYS A 105 6.27 -14.16 5.25
C LYS A 105 6.64 -12.76 4.78
N GLU A 106 7.58 -12.13 5.46
CA GLU A 106 8.17 -10.87 5.01
C GLU A 106 8.82 -11.04 3.63
N PHE A 107 8.90 -9.95 2.87
CA PHE A 107 9.61 -9.97 1.60
C PHE A 107 11.11 -10.19 1.82
N ASP A 108 11.75 -10.91 0.90
CA ASP A 108 13.16 -11.25 1.01
C ASP A 108 14.07 -10.02 0.80
N ASN A 109 13.59 -9.01 0.10
CA ASN A 109 14.31 -7.77 -0.16
C ASN A 109 13.43 -6.55 0.17
N ASP A 110 14.01 -5.56 0.84
CA ASP A 110 13.33 -4.34 1.28
C ASP A 110 12.72 -3.54 0.10
N ILE A 111 13.30 -3.62 -1.10
CA ILE A 111 12.74 -2.98 -2.31
C ILE A 111 11.36 -3.53 -2.69
N GLU A 112 11.03 -4.76 -2.32
CA GLU A 112 9.74 -5.38 -2.64
C GLU A 112 8.56 -4.75 -1.89
N TYR A 113 8.82 -4.07 -0.78
CA TYR A 113 7.81 -3.23 -0.13
C TYR A 113 7.49 -1.96 -0.93
N HIS A 114 8.39 -1.51 -1.83
CA HIS A 114 8.15 -0.40 -2.76
C HIS A 114 7.53 -0.88 -4.08
N LEU A 115 8.04 -1.99 -4.62
CA LEU A 115 7.65 -2.56 -5.91
C LEU A 115 7.70 -4.10 -5.82
N PRO A 116 6.58 -4.76 -5.49
CA PRO A 116 6.53 -6.22 -5.39
C PRO A 116 6.84 -6.92 -6.71
N LYS A 117 7.66 -7.98 -6.65
CA LYS A 117 8.07 -8.77 -7.84
C LYS A 117 6.90 -9.40 -8.59
N TYR A 118 5.84 -9.78 -7.88
CA TYR A 118 4.69 -10.43 -8.51
C TYR A 118 3.91 -9.49 -9.45
N LEU A 119 4.14 -8.18 -9.38
CA LEU A 119 3.55 -7.22 -10.31
C LEU A 119 4.28 -7.10 -11.65
N VAL A 120 5.44 -7.76 -11.84
CA VAL A 120 6.28 -7.59 -13.03
C VAL A 120 5.55 -7.86 -14.36
N ASN A 121 4.58 -8.76 -14.36
CA ASN A 121 3.78 -9.09 -15.55
C ASN A 121 2.50 -8.26 -15.66
N HIS A 122 2.26 -7.30 -14.75
CA HIS A 122 1.08 -6.46 -14.82
C HIS A 122 1.21 -5.45 -15.98
N LYS A 123 0.12 -5.27 -16.76
CA LYS A 123 0.11 -4.37 -17.94
C LYS A 123 0.59 -2.94 -17.67
N TYR A 124 0.42 -2.45 -16.44
CA TYR A 124 0.84 -1.11 -16.01
C TYR A 124 2.08 -1.13 -15.10
N TYR A 125 2.80 -2.24 -15.04
CA TYR A 125 4.01 -2.36 -14.23
C TYR A 125 5.04 -1.27 -14.55
N LYS A 126 5.30 -1.03 -15.84
CA LYS A 126 6.24 0.01 -16.30
C LYS A 126 5.88 1.40 -15.75
N ASN A 127 4.60 1.73 -15.69
CA ASN A 127 4.14 3.01 -15.14
C ASN A 127 4.44 3.12 -13.64
N LEU A 128 4.26 2.04 -12.88
CA LEU A 128 4.57 2.00 -11.45
C LEU A 128 6.09 2.06 -11.21
N TYR A 129 6.88 1.30 -11.99
CA TYR A 129 8.34 1.33 -11.97
C TYR A 129 8.86 2.76 -12.21
N ASP A 130 8.43 3.40 -13.29
CA ASP A 130 8.85 4.76 -13.67
C ASP A 130 8.47 5.80 -12.60
N LYS A 131 7.29 5.61 -11.97
CA LYS A 131 6.87 6.45 -10.83
C LYS A 131 7.85 6.29 -9.67
N LYS A 132 8.18 5.07 -9.26
CA LYS A 132 9.10 4.79 -8.14
C LYS A 132 10.52 5.26 -8.44
N HIS A 133 11.01 5.04 -9.65
CA HIS A 133 12.32 5.52 -10.10
C HIS A 133 12.42 7.05 -9.97
N ARG A 134 11.42 7.79 -10.46
CA ARG A 134 11.38 9.27 -10.34
C ARG A 134 11.29 9.72 -8.87
N GLU A 135 10.51 9.03 -8.04
CA GLU A 135 10.40 9.32 -6.59
C GLU A 135 11.77 9.19 -5.90
N PHE A 136 12.47 8.09 -6.10
CA PHE A 136 13.79 7.87 -5.49
C PHE A 136 14.83 8.85 -6.02
N PHE A 137 14.88 9.04 -7.33
CA PHE A 137 15.81 9.97 -7.96
C PHE A 137 15.60 11.40 -7.43
N LYS A 138 14.36 11.85 -7.29
CA LYS A 138 14.05 13.18 -6.73
C LYS A 138 14.53 13.32 -5.28
N VAL A 139 14.36 12.31 -4.44
CA VAL A 139 14.82 12.34 -3.05
C VAL A 139 16.35 12.37 -2.99
N ILE A 140 17.04 11.53 -3.78
CA ILE A 140 18.51 11.50 -3.85
C ILE A 140 19.04 12.87 -4.27
N THR A 141 18.55 13.42 -5.38
CA THR A 141 18.98 14.74 -5.87
C THR A 141 18.71 15.83 -4.85
N GLY A 142 17.57 15.79 -4.15
CA GLY A 142 17.27 16.75 -3.08
C GLY A 142 18.23 16.69 -1.91
N LEU A 143 18.58 15.47 -1.47
CA LEU A 143 19.54 15.26 -0.39
C LEU A 143 20.97 15.68 -0.79
N GLU A 144 21.42 15.33 -1.99
CA GLU A 144 22.75 15.70 -2.49
C GLU A 144 22.94 17.22 -2.64
N ASN A 145 21.86 17.97 -2.87
CA ASN A 145 21.89 19.43 -2.95
C ASN A 145 21.59 20.13 -1.62
N SER A 146 21.37 19.37 -0.54
CA SER A 146 21.13 19.94 0.80
C SER A 146 22.43 20.46 1.42
N LYS A 147 22.33 21.54 2.20
CA LYS A 147 23.47 22.04 3.01
C LYS A 147 23.79 21.13 4.19
N ASP A 148 22.79 20.40 4.66
CA ASP A 148 22.90 19.41 5.75
C ASP A 148 22.39 18.07 5.21
N VAL A 149 23.33 17.21 4.82
CA VAL A 149 23.01 15.94 4.13
C VAL A 149 22.76 14.87 5.18
N ASP A 150 21.57 14.30 5.16
CA ASP A 150 21.28 13.05 5.89
C ASP A 150 21.88 11.87 5.10
N GLU A 151 23.12 11.51 5.46
CA GLU A 151 23.89 10.46 4.80
C GLU A 151 23.23 9.08 4.89
N ASP A 152 22.60 8.74 6.02
CA ASP A 152 21.92 7.46 6.19
C ASP A 152 20.74 7.34 5.24
N LYS A 153 19.93 8.38 5.16
CA LYS A 153 18.81 8.46 4.25
C LYS A 153 19.27 8.45 2.78
N LEU A 154 20.32 9.20 2.44
CA LEU A 154 20.89 9.23 1.11
C LEU A 154 21.36 7.83 0.67
N ASN A 155 22.13 7.14 1.52
CA ASN A 155 22.62 5.81 1.26
C ASN A 155 21.49 4.79 1.11
N LYS A 156 20.45 4.89 1.92
CA LYS A 156 19.25 4.05 1.84
C LYS A 156 18.53 4.22 0.50
N TYR A 157 18.29 5.45 0.05
CA TYR A 157 17.64 5.70 -1.22
C TYR A 157 18.50 5.31 -2.44
N LYS A 158 19.83 5.49 -2.38
CA LYS A 158 20.76 4.98 -3.39
C LYS A 158 20.73 3.45 -3.48
N TYR A 159 20.68 2.78 -2.34
CA TYR A 159 20.53 1.32 -2.30
C TYR A 159 19.20 0.89 -2.93
N TRP A 160 18.07 1.50 -2.57
CA TRP A 160 16.79 1.19 -3.16
C TRP A 160 16.73 1.45 -4.66
N LEU A 161 17.32 2.54 -5.15
CA LEU A 161 17.39 2.82 -6.58
C LEU A 161 18.21 1.76 -7.32
N LYS A 162 19.34 1.35 -6.75
CA LYS A 162 20.17 0.27 -7.30
C LYS A 162 19.41 -1.06 -7.38
N GLU A 163 18.68 -1.40 -6.31
CA GLU A 163 17.86 -2.62 -6.30
C GLU A 163 16.68 -2.51 -7.28
N LEU A 164 16.01 -1.36 -7.34
CA LEU A 164 14.92 -1.11 -8.29
C LEU A 164 15.35 -1.32 -9.75
N ASN A 165 16.55 -0.88 -10.12
CA ASN A 165 17.07 -1.03 -11.49
C ASN A 165 17.24 -2.50 -11.93
N LYS A 166 17.27 -3.46 -11.00
CA LYS A 166 17.26 -4.89 -11.33
C LYS A 166 15.87 -5.39 -11.80
N TYR A 167 14.84 -4.59 -11.60
CA TYR A 167 13.45 -4.87 -11.97
C TYR A 167 13.01 -4.10 -13.22
N GLU A 168 13.95 -3.42 -13.88
CA GLU A 168 13.69 -2.76 -15.16
C GLU A 168 13.41 -3.83 -16.23
N SER A 169 12.18 -3.87 -16.75
CA SER A 169 11.71 -4.83 -17.77
C SER A 169 11.54 -4.15 -19.13
#